data_1d41b903c32017045c0b313f5ed93108
#
_entry.id   1d41b903c32017045c0b313f5ed93108
#
_cell.length_a   1.000
_cell.length_b   1.000
_cell.length_c   1.000
_cell.angle_alpha   90.00
_cell.angle_beta   90.00
_cell.angle_gamma   90.00
#
_symmetry.space_group_name_H-M   'P 1'
#
loop_
_entity.id
_entity.type
_entity.pdbx_description
1 polymer ?
#
loop_
_entity_poly.entity_id
_entity_poly.type
_entity_poly.pdbx_seq_one_letter_code
_entity_poly.pdbx_strand_id
1 'polypeptide(L)'
;MPTAATLLREARTRAGLSQRALARRAGTAQSVVARIESGQSSPTWETLERLLAAANLAVHARVEPRVVVGSHMLEDVPRILAMTPEQRLEEVKNLSEFLHHARRV
;
A
#
# COMPACT_ATOMS: atom_id res chain seq x y z
N MET A 1 2.66 -8.53 -2.29
CA MET A 1 2.29 -7.28 -1.61
C MET A 1 3.47 -6.76 -0.79
N PRO A 2 3.75 -5.47 -0.82
CA PRO A 2 4.77 -4.92 0.05
C PRO A 2 4.33 -5.01 1.52
N THR A 3 5.26 -5.42 2.37
CA THR A 3 5.05 -5.46 3.81
C THR A 3 5.76 -4.28 4.46
N ALA A 4 5.44 -4.00 5.72
CA ALA A 4 6.16 -2.97 6.48
C ALA A 4 7.66 -3.27 6.51
N ALA A 5 8.03 -4.55 6.63
CA ALA A 5 9.42 -4.99 6.61
C ALA A 5 10.13 -4.60 5.32
N THR A 6 9.53 -4.89 4.17
CA THR A 6 10.11 -4.58 2.86
C THR A 6 10.17 -3.08 2.60
N LEU A 7 9.11 -2.34 2.96
CA LEU A 7 9.07 -0.89 2.81
C LEU A 7 10.15 -0.20 3.65
N LEU A 8 10.30 -0.62 4.89
CA LEU A 8 11.29 -0.03 5.78
C LEU A 8 12.72 -0.32 5.31
N ARG A 9 12.98 -1.55 4.90
CA ARG A 9 14.29 -1.94 4.37
C ARG A 9 14.63 -1.18 3.09
N GLU A 10 13.67 -1.04 2.19
CA GLU A 10 13.84 -0.28 0.96
C GLU A 10 14.17 1.18 1.26
N ALA A 11 13.41 1.82 2.15
CA ALA A 11 13.63 3.20 2.54
C ALA A 11 15.02 3.40 3.15
N ARG A 12 15.39 2.52 4.05
CA ARG A 12 16.70 2.56 4.70
C ARG A 12 17.85 2.40 3.70
N THR A 13 17.72 1.46 2.79
CA THR A 13 18.74 1.20 1.76
C THR A 13 18.87 2.39 0.80
N ARG A 14 17.75 2.98 0.38
CA ARG A 14 17.76 4.18 -0.46
C ARG A 14 18.44 5.36 0.21
N ALA A 15 18.24 5.51 1.51
CA ALA A 15 18.85 6.58 2.29
C ALA A 15 20.32 6.30 2.65
N GLY A 16 20.81 5.10 2.38
CA GLY A 16 22.17 4.71 2.74
C GLY A 16 22.40 4.60 4.24
N LEU A 17 21.35 4.30 5.02
CA LEU A 17 21.41 4.23 6.47
C LEU A 17 21.51 2.81 6.97
N SER A 18 22.27 2.62 8.07
CA SER A 18 22.22 1.39 8.84
C SER A 18 20.94 1.35 9.70
N GLN A 19 20.58 0.18 10.19
CA GLN A 19 19.45 0.05 11.14
C GLN A 19 19.64 0.97 12.36
N ARG A 20 20.86 1.03 12.86
CA ARG A 20 21.20 1.87 14.01
C ARG A 20 21.08 3.35 13.70
N ALA A 21 21.54 3.77 12.52
CA ALA A 21 21.45 5.17 12.10
C ALA A 21 19.99 5.59 11.91
N LEU A 22 19.18 4.74 11.30
CA LEU A 22 17.74 5.01 11.12
C LEU A 22 17.04 5.12 12.48
N ALA A 23 17.32 4.18 13.39
CA ALA A 23 16.73 4.18 14.72
C ALA A 23 17.08 5.46 15.48
N ARG A 24 18.33 5.90 15.36
CA ARG A 24 18.78 7.15 16.01
C ARG A 24 18.03 8.36 15.48
N ARG A 25 17.87 8.46 14.17
CA ARG A 25 17.12 9.56 13.55
C ARG A 25 15.66 9.56 13.91
N ALA A 26 15.07 8.38 14.05
CA ALA A 26 13.65 8.22 14.38
C ALA A 26 13.37 8.33 15.89
N GLY A 27 14.42 8.40 16.72
CA GLY A 27 14.27 8.47 18.17
C GLY A 27 13.81 7.16 18.77
N THR A 28 14.23 6.02 18.21
CA THR A 28 13.87 4.68 18.68
C THR A 28 15.14 3.81 18.80
N ALA A 29 14.95 2.57 19.26
CA ALA A 29 16.04 1.62 19.42
C ALA A 29 16.29 0.84 18.12
N GLN A 30 17.55 0.47 17.87
CA GLN A 30 17.91 -0.35 16.71
C GLN A 30 17.16 -1.69 16.72
N SER A 31 16.92 -2.28 17.90
CA SER A 31 16.18 -3.53 18.02
C SER A 31 14.75 -3.42 17.49
N VAL A 32 14.13 -2.24 17.58
CA VAL A 32 12.79 -2.00 17.03
C VAL A 32 12.85 -2.07 15.49
N VAL A 33 13.80 -1.40 14.88
CA VAL A 33 14.00 -1.43 13.43
C VAL A 33 14.29 -2.86 12.97
N ALA A 34 15.18 -3.56 13.65
CA ALA A 34 15.54 -4.94 13.32
C ALA A 34 14.33 -5.89 13.37
N ARG A 35 13.48 -5.77 14.38
CA ARG A 35 12.28 -6.61 14.51
C ARG A 35 11.26 -6.35 13.41
N ILE A 36 11.09 -5.10 13.01
CA ILE A 36 10.18 -4.74 11.92
C ILE A 36 10.73 -5.31 10.61
N GLU A 37 12.00 -5.13 10.31
CA GLU A 37 12.61 -5.60 9.06
C GLU A 37 12.65 -7.13 8.96
N SER A 38 12.73 -7.83 10.10
CA SER A 38 12.70 -9.29 10.12
C SER A 38 11.28 -9.88 10.10
N GLY A 39 10.26 -9.03 10.19
CA GLY A 39 8.86 -9.48 10.23
C GLY A 39 8.39 -9.96 11.59
N GLN A 40 9.22 -9.84 12.63
CA GLN A 40 8.83 -10.24 13.99
C GLN A 40 7.83 -9.27 14.63
N SER A 41 7.80 -8.04 14.16
CA SER A 41 6.95 -6.99 14.69
C SER A 41 6.28 -6.26 13.53
N SER A 42 5.00 -5.93 13.71
CA SER A 42 4.23 -5.17 12.74
C SER A 42 3.99 -3.76 13.32
N PRO A 43 4.56 -2.71 12.73
CA PRO A 43 4.39 -1.36 13.24
C PRO A 43 2.98 -0.84 12.96
N THR A 44 2.53 0.15 13.75
CA THR A 44 1.36 0.93 13.39
C THR A 44 1.68 1.78 12.16
N TRP A 45 0.66 2.28 11.48
CA TRP A 45 0.84 3.17 10.35
C TRP A 45 1.63 4.43 10.74
N GLU A 46 1.31 5.02 11.87
CA GLU A 46 2.00 6.21 12.38
C GLU A 46 3.47 5.93 12.67
N THR A 47 3.78 4.79 13.23
CA THR A 47 5.18 4.39 13.48
C THR A 47 5.93 4.20 12.17
N LEU A 48 5.31 3.54 11.19
CA LEU A 48 5.92 3.34 9.88
C LEU A 48 6.19 4.68 9.18
N GLU A 49 5.22 5.59 9.18
CA GLU A 49 5.39 6.93 8.62
C GLU A 49 6.55 7.69 9.28
N ARG A 50 6.66 7.60 10.60
CA ARG A 50 7.72 8.26 11.36
C ARG A 50 9.10 7.70 10.97
N LEU A 51 9.21 6.39 10.85
CA LEU A 51 10.46 5.74 10.44
C LEU A 51 10.85 6.11 9.02
N LEU A 52 9.89 6.14 8.09
CA LEU A 52 10.16 6.54 6.72
C LEU A 52 10.54 8.02 6.62
N ALA A 53 9.90 8.88 7.39
CA ALA A 53 10.24 10.29 7.46
C ALA A 53 11.67 10.51 7.98
N ALA A 54 12.13 9.67 8.91
CA ALA A 54 13.51 9.71 9.38
C ALA A 54 14.53 9.39 8.28
N ALA A 55 14.12 8.66 7.26
CA ALA A 55 14.90 8.38 6.06
C ALA A 55 14.68 9.41 4.94
N ASN A 56 13.96 10.50 5.21
CA ASN A 56 13.53 11.50 4.24
C ASN A 56 12.68 10.94 3.10
N LEU A 57 11.89 9.91 3.40
CA LEU A 57 10.98 9.30 2.44
C LEU A 57 9.55 9.33 2.98
N ALA A 58 8.60 9.23 2.08
CA ALA A 58 7.20 9.17 2.41
C ALA A 58 6.56 7.95 1.75
N VAL A 59 5.58 7.34 2.41
CA VAL A 59 4.77 6.30 1.82
C VAL A 59 3.40 6.87 1.48
N HIS A 60 2.95 6.59 0.26
CA HIS A 60 1.61 6.94 -0.19
C HIS A 60 0.80 5.66 -0.35
N ALA A 61 -0.34 5.61 0.31
CA ALA A 61 -1.23 4.47 0.23
C ALA A 61 -2.51 4.86 -0.50
N ARG A 62 -3.00 3.95 -1.34
CA ARG A 62 -4.27 4.10 -2.04
C ARG A 62 -5.15 2.93 -1.67
N VAL A 63 -6.42 3.24 -1.48
CA VAL A 63 -7.43 2.21 -1.30
C VAL A 63 -8.08 1.97 -2.65
N GLU A 64 -7.95 0.75 -3.14
CA GLU A 64 -8.50 0.34 -4.43
C GLU A 64 -9.40 -0.87 -4.23
N PRO A 65 -10.40 -1.06 -5.11
CA PRO A 65 -11.21 -2.26 -5.06
C PRO A 65 -10.33 -3.49 -5.20
N ARG A 66 -10.57 -4.46 -4.35
CA ARG A 66 -9.85 -5.72 -4.44
C ARG A 66 -10.38 -6.50 -5.64
N VAL A 67 -9.52 -6.70 -6.63
CA VAL A 67 -9.86 -7.55 -7.78
C VAL A 67 -9.70 -9.00 -7.34
N VAL A 68 -10.83 -9.68 -7.09
CA VAL A 68 -10.85 -11.12 -6.89
C VAL A 68 -11.01 -11.74 -8.27
N VAL A 69 -9.93 -12.32 -8.80
CA VAL A 69 -9.99 -13.05 -10.07
C VAL A 69 -10.64 -14.40 -9.79
N GLY A 70 -11.98 -14.41 -9.82
CA GLY A 70 -12.78 -15.63 -9.78
C GLY A 70 -13.23 -16.02 -11.18
N SER A 71 -13.76 -17.24 -11.35
CA SER A 71 -14.29 -17.72 -12.62
C SER A 71 -15.35 -16.79 -13.22
N HIS A 72 -16.11 -16.12 -12.38
CA HIS A 72 -17.13 -15.15 -12.81
C HIS A 72 -16.54 -13.92 -13.52
N MET A 73 -15.40 -13.43 -13.08
CA MET A 73 -14.74 -12.27 -13.71
C MET A 73 -14.17 -12.64 -15.06
N LEU A 74 -13.68 -13.86 -15.22
CA LEU A 74 -13.19 -14.35 -16.51
C LEU A 74 -14.32 -14.52 -17.52
N GLU A 75 -15.52 -14.89 -17.07
CA GLU A 75 -16.71 -14.97 -17.92
C GLU A 75 -17.21 -13.60 -18.34
N ASP A 76 -17.07 -12.59 -17.48
CA ASP A 76 -17.50 -11.22 -17.76
C ASP A 76 -16.53 -10.44 -18.67
N VAL A 77 -15.26 -10.85 -18.75
CA VAL A 77 -14.26 -10.16 -19.59
C VAL A 77 -14.69 -10.08 -21.06
N PRO A 78 -15.16 -11.16 -21.72
CA PRO A 78 -15.65 -11.06 -23.10
C PRO A 78 -16.83 -10.11 -23.23
N ARG A 79 -17.74 -10.10 -22.25
CA ARG A 79 -18.90 -9.18 -22.23
C ARG A 79 -18.42 -7.74 -22.18
N ILE A 80 -17.49 -7.42 -21.30
CA ILE A 80 -16.94 -6.07 -21.15
C ILE A 80 -16.21 -5.63 -22.41
N LEU A 81 -15.43 -6.52 -23.02
CA LEU A 81 -14.72 -6.24 -24.27
C LEU A 81 -15.67 -6.03 -25.45
N ALA A 82 -16.84 -6.66 -25.44
CA ALA A 82 -17.86 -6.49 -26.46
C ALA A 82 -18.71 -5.23 -26.27
N MET A 83 -18.60 -4.56 -25.11
CA MET A 83 -19.33 -3.33 -24.84
C MET A 83 -18.88 -2.18 -25.74
N THR A 84 -19.81 -1.28 -26.08
CA THR A 84 -19.47 -0.02 -26.71
C THR A 84 -18.67 0.85 -25.74
N PRO A 85 -17.90 1.85 -26.24
CA PRO A 85 -17.19 2.77 -25.35
C PRO A 85 -18.11 3.46 -24.34
N GLU A 86 -19.33 3.77 -24.74
CA GLU A 86 -20.34 4.39 -23.85
C GLU A 86 -20.76 3.44 -22.72
N GLN A 87 -20.97 2.17 -23.03
CA GLN A 87 -21.31 1.16 -22.04
C GLN A 87 -20.16 0.93 -21.04
N ARG A 88 -18.91 0.95 -21.52
CA ARG A 88 -17.74 0.85 -20.64
C ARG A 88 -17.63 2.04 -19.71
N LEU A 89 -17.96 3.23 -20.20
CA LEU A 89 -17.92 4.44 -19.39
C LEU A 89 -18.97 4.38 -18.29
N GLU A 90 -20.16 3.86 -18.58
CA GLU A 90 -21.23 3.69 -17.61
C GLU A 90 -20.82 2.73 -16.49
N GLU A 91 -20.17 1.61 -16.80
CA GLU A 91 -19.68 0.67 -15.81
C GLU A 91 -18.63 1.32 -14.90
N VAL A 92 -17.71 2.10 -15.44
CA VAL A 92 -16.70 2.82 -14.67
C VAL A 92 -17.36 3.86 -13.76
N LYS A 93 -18.36 4.57 -14.25
CA LYS A 93 -19.10 5.55 -13.48
C LYS A 93 -19.83 4.91 -12.29
N ASN A 94 -20.49 3.78 -12.51
CA ASN A 94 -21.17 3.03 -11.45
C ASN A 94 -20.19 2.58 -10.37
N LEU A 95 -19.02 2.13 -10.75
CA LEU A 95 -17.97 1.75 -9.81
C LEU A 95 -17.48 2.96 -9.00
N SER A 96 -17.30 4.10 -9.65
CA SER A 96 -16.88 5.33 -8.97
C SER A 96 -17.91 5.80 -7.95
N GLU A 97 -19.20 5.73 -8.27
CA GLU A 97 -20.27 6.07 -7.35
C GLU A 97 -20.32 5.14 -6.15
N PHE A 98 -20.14 3.85 -6.37
CA PHE A 98 -20.05 2.85 -5.29
C PHE A 98 -18.88 3.17 -4.34
N LEU A 99 -17.69 3.45 -4.86
CA LEU A 99 -16.52 3.79 -4.07
C LEU A 99 -16.71 5.10 -3.31
N HIS A 100 -17.36 6.07 -3.91
CA HIS A 100 -17.67 7.35 -3.27
C HIS A 100 -18.62 7.16 -2.08
N HIS A 101 -19.61 6.31 -2.21
CA HIS A 101 -20.54 5.94 -1.14
C HIS A 101 -19.83 5.23 -0.01
N ALA A 102 -18.93 4.29 -0.31
CA ALA A 102 -18.17 3.56 0.69
C ALA A 102 -17.27 4.48 1.55
N ARG A 103 -16.80 5.58 0.98
CA ARG A 103 -15.95 6.54 1.70
C ARG A 103 -16.72 7.40 2.70
N ARG A 104 -18.03 7.50 2.60
CA ARG A 104 -18.88 8.33 3.48
C ARG A 104 -19.32 7.59 4.74
N VAL A 105 -19.05 6.32 4.83
CA VAL A 105 -19.35 5.50 6.00
C VAL A 105 -18.11 5.39 6.93
#